data_c5b9d5dbdfe2415b8a357eb3ea1f4997
#
_entry.id   c5b9d5dbdfe2415b8a357eb3ea1f4997
#
_cell.length_a   1.000
_cell.length_b   1.000
_cell.length_c   1.000
_cell.angle_alpha   90.00
_cell.angle_beta   90.00
_cell.angle_gamma   90.00
#
_symmetry.space_group_name_H-M   'P 1'
#
loop_
_entity.id
_entity.type
_entity.pdbx_description
1 polymer ?
#
loop_
_entity_poly.entity_id
_entity_poly.type
_entity_poly.pdbx_seq_one_letter_code
_entity_poly.pdbx_strand_id
1 'polypeptide(L)'
;MGFIKYAVRTRATFATAACVMLLAFSVGAARSADDKTYVMKLGTATINDAQHEWCKRFVAMVEKDSGGRIKGEIYPASQLGPIPREIEGVQFGAIQGYIGPPEFLVGVDHRYEVLSAPGLINDMAHGIRVTGDPELQKMMFGLGDAKGIHGVAIWASQPSSIVAREAVRHLDDIKGKKLRVLAADMQQEALKRLGASPIAMTLGDVLPAIQQGAIDGAVLALTVDATMRYYDAAKYITETNQPFIFSMAFLSKKWFDTLPGDLQTIINTDASKAAAEVNPWAADFYGQETEVWKQHGEVISLPPAEQAEMIQTLQGVGAEVAKRSPDLEQAYNVFVAAAKRTK
;
A
#
# COMPACT_ATOMS: atom_id res chain seq x y z
N MET A 1 90.72 -9.14 49.41
CA MET A 1 90.10 -10.31 49.92
C MET A 1 88.62 -9.99 50.23
N GLY A 2 87.73 -10.69 49.52
CA GLY A 2 86.37 -11.01 49.91
C GLY A 2 85.25 -10.48 49.00
N PHE A 3 85.09 -11.11 47.88
CA PHE A 3 83.89 -11.02 47.08
C PHE A 3 82.79 -11.96 47.69
N ILE A 4 81.57 -11.61 47.66
CA ILE A 4 80.32 -12.35 47.60
C ILE A 4 79.26 -11.58 48.37
N LYS A 5 78.30 -10.99 47.68
CA LYS A 5 76.88 -10.81 48.01
C LYS A 5 76.21 -9.86 47.05
N TYR A 6 75.76 -10.30 45.89
CA TYR A 6 74.68 -9.71 45.13
C TYR A 6 74.19 -10.70 44.09
N ALA A 7 73.30 -11.57 44.48
CA ALA A 7 72.49 -12.35 43.53
C ALA A 7 71.33 -13.02 44.27
N VAL A 8 70.28 -12.30 44.62
CA VAL A 8 68.92 -12.82 44.82
C VAL A 8 67.97 -11.62 45.03
N ARG A 9 67.54 -10.99 43.96
CA ARG A 9 66.33 -10.11 44.01
C ARG A 9 65.84 -9.66 42.60
N THR A 10 65.72 -10.60 41.68
CA THR A 10 65.14 -10.27 40.34
C THR A 10 64.34 -11.43 39.73
N ARG A 11 63.58 -12.16 40.53
CA ARG A 11 62.70 -13.23 39.99
C ARG A 11 61.23 -13.16 40.40
N ALA A 12 60.77 -12.06 41.06
CA ALA A 12 59.41 -11.97 41.60
C ALA A 12 58.54 -10.95 40.91
N THR A 13 59.01 -10.19 39.91
CA THR A 13 58.22 -9.11 39.27
C THR A 13 57.79 -9.38 37.82
N PHE A 14 58.09 -10.55 37.26
CA PHE A 14 57.64 -10.92 35.89
C PHE A 14 56.41 -11.83 35.84
N ALA A 15 55.90 -12.36 36.95
CA ALA A 15 54.74 -13.25 36.97
C ALA A 15 53.42 -12.56 37.12
N THR A 16 53.37 -11.29 37.57
CA THR A 16 52.11 -10.53 37.75
C THR A 16 51.69 -9.64 36.56
N ALA A 17 52.58 -9.41 35.60
CA ALA A 17 52.24 -8.64 34.38
C ALA A 17 51.60 -9.48 33.26
N ALA A 18 51.80 -10.81 33.29
CA ALA A 18 51.25 -11.75 32.27
C ALA A 18 49.78 -12.13 32.51
N CYS A 19 49.27 -12.04 33.76
CA CYS A 19 47.84 -12.35 34.04
C CYS A 19 46.86 -11.21 33.80
N VAL A 20 47.34 -9.95 33.76
CA VAL A 20 46.45 -8.78 33.51
C VAL A 20 46.26 -8.55 32.01
N MET A 21 47.18 -9.02 31.13
CA MET A 21 47.00 -8.91 29.66
C MET A 21 46.11 -10.00 29.05
N LEU A 22 45.80 -11.08 29.75
CA LEU A 22 44.90 -12.13 29.26
C LEU A 22 43.42 -11.89 29.57
N LEU A 23 43.11 -10.95 30.44
CA LEU A 23 41.71 -10.55 30.77
C LEU A 23 41.20 -9.39 29.91
N ALA A 24 42.04 -8.67 29.17
CA ALA A 24 41.62 -7.59 28.29
C ALA A 24 41.26 -8.05 26.86
N PHE A 25 41.51 -9.30 26.49
CA PHE A 25 41.20 -9.85 25.16
C PHE A 25 39.89 -10.65 25.10
N SER A 26 39.19 -10.83 26.21
CA SER A 26 37.96 -11.64 26.25
C SER A 26 36.66 -10.82 26.22
N VAL A 27 36.71 -9.49 26.04
CA VAL A 27 35.50 -8.64 25.89
C VAL A 27 35.24 -8.23 24.42
N GLY A 28 36.10 -8.63 23.50
CA GLY A 28 36.00 -8.28 22.06
C GLY A 28 35.32 -9.31 21.16
N ALA A 29 34.85 -10.45 21.68
CA ALA A 29 34.38 -11.58 20.84
C ALA A 29 32.88 -11.88 20.97
N ALA A 30 32.06 -10.90 21.33
CA ALA A 30 30.58 -11.06 21.38
C ALA A 30 29.88 -10.07 20.47
N ARG A 31 30.40 -9.85 19.25
CA ARG A 31 29.74 -9.03 18.23
C ARG A 31 30.03 -9.61 16.85
N SER A 32 29.64 -10.86 16.68
CA SER A 32 29.61 -11.51 15.38
C SER A 32 28.33 -12.34 15.31
N ALA A 33 27.22 -11.66 15.35
CA ALA A 33 25.96 -12.22 14.93
C ALA A 33 25.35 -11.21 13.95
N ASP A 34 25.46 -11.58 12.67
CA ASP A 34 24.68 -11.06 11.56
C ASP A 34 25.01 -9.64 11.04
N ASP A 35 26.16 -9.48 10.41
CA ASP A 35 26.47 -8.35 9.52
C ASP A 35 25.70 -8.41 8.18
N LYS A 36 24.74 -9.34 8.04
CA LYS A 36 23.98 -9.49 6.79
C LYS A 36 22.99 -8.36 6.63
N THR A 37 23.18 -7.58 5.58
CA THR A 37 22.23 -6.55 5.16
C THR A 37 21.25 -7.13 4.16
N TYR A 38 19.97 -6.85 4.38
CA TYR A 38 18.87 -7.23 3.51
C TYR A 38 18.38 -6.03 2.73
N VAL A 39 18.44 -6.06 1.41
CA VAL A 39 17.90 -4.99 0.57
C VAL A 39 16.42 -5.23 0.36
N MET A 40 15.61 -4.17 0.50
CA MET A 40 14.17 -4.17 0.34
C MET A 40 13.78 -3.16 -0.73
N LYS A 41 13.56 -3.63 -1.97
CA LYS A 41 13.07 -2.83 -3.10
C LYS A 41 11.56 -2.77 -3.05
N LEU A 42 11.01 -1.56 -2.96
CA LEU A 42 9.57 -1.29 -2.91
C LEU A 42 9.14 -0.53 -4.16
N GLY A 43 8.21 -1.10 -4.93
CA GLY A 43 7.61 -0.49 -6.11
C GLY A 43 6.22 0.07 -5.83
N THR A 44 5.89 1.20 -6.45
CA THR A 44 4.53 1.73 -6.53
C THR A 44 4.32 2.45 -7.85
N ALA A 45 3.11 2.37 -8.40
CA ALA A 45 2.79 3.01 -9.67
C ALA A 45 2.57 4.52 -9.55
N THR A 46 2.40 5.04 -8.36
CA THR A 46 2.15 6.47 -8.07
C THR A 46 3.39 7.18 -7.55
N ILE A 47 3.32 8.50 -7.45
CA ILE A 47 4.39 9.35 -6.91
C ILE A 47 3.78 10.50 -6.11
N ASN A 48 4.42 10.86 -4.98
CA ASN A 48 4.04 11.97 -4.11
C ASN A 48 2.60 11.89 -3.56
N ASP A 49 2.07 10.69 -3.43
CA ASP A 49 0.76 10.40 -2.86
C ASP A 49 0.89 9.55 -1.58
N ALA A 50 -0.24 9.09 -1.05
CA ALA A 50 -0.28 8.29 0.18
C ALA A 50 0.52 6.97 0.09
N GLN A 51 0.60 6.34 -1.09
CA GLN A 51 1.36 5.11 -1.28
C GLN A 51 2.87 5.38 -1.20
N HIS A 52 3.33 6.43 -1.90
CA HIS A 52 4.74 6.84 -1.85
C HIS A 52 5.12 7.36 -0.46
N GLU A 53 4.24 8.09 0.22
CA GLU A 53 4.48 8.56 1.58
C GLU A 53 4.56 7.40 2.59
N TRP A 54 3.70 6.39 2.44
CA TRP A 54 3.81 5.16 3.24
C TRP A 54 5.19 4.51 3.07
N CYS A 55 5.67 4.38 1.83
CA CYS A 55 6.99 3.81 1.56
C CYS A 55 8.11 4.56 2.28
N LYS A 56 8.08 5.91 2.25
CA LYS A 56 9.10 6.76 2.91
C LYS A 56 9.11 6.53 4.42
N ARG A 57 7.95 6.56 5.06
CA ARG A 57 7.80 6.35 6.51
C ARG A 57 8.24 4.95 6.91
N PHE A 58 7.73 3.94 6.20
CA PHE A 58 8.05 2.54 6.44
C PHE A 58 9.55 2.26 6.32
N VAL A 59 10.18 2.70 5.24
CA VAL A 59 11.63 2.53 5.04
C VAL A 59 12.42 3.19 6.17
N ALA A 60 12.08 4.44 6.52
CA ALA A 60 12.76 5.17 7.59
C ALA A 60 12.66 4.46 8.96
N MET A 61 11.47 3.91 9.29
CA MET A 61 11.26 3.15 10.52
C MET A 61 12.05 1.85 10.50
N VAL A 62 11.91 1.04 9.46
CA VAL A 62 12.57 -0.27 9.34
C VAL A 62 14.10 -0.15 9.33
N GLU A 63 14.67 0.84 8.63
CA GLU A 63 16.12 1.07 8.65
C GLU A 63 16.62 1.41 10.05
N LYS A 64 15.89 2.28 10.76
CA LYS A 64 16.22 2.68 12.12
C LYS A 64 16.07 1.50 13.10
N ASP A 65 14.92 0.86 13.10
CA ASP A 65 14.55 -0.13 14.13
C ASP A 65 15.27 -1.48 13.91
N SER A 66 15.69 -1.78 12.64
CA SER A 66 16.57 -2.92 12.34
C SER A 66 18.05 -2.65 12.64
N GLY A 67 18.42 -1.42 13.06
CA GLY A 67 19.82 -1.03 13.23
C GLY A 67 20.61 -1.03 11.91
N GLY A 68 19.92 -0.80 10.79
CA GLY A 68 20.50 -0.79 9.44
C GLY A 68 20.70 -2.17 8.81
N ARG A 69 20.18 -3.24 9.43
CA ARG A 69 20.22 -4.59 8.84
C ARG A 69 19.27 -4.74 7.65
N ILE A 70 18.22 -3.92 7.56
CA ILE A 70 17.39 -3.81 6.36
C ILE A 70 17.68 -2.44 5.74
N LYS A 71 17.88 -2.40 4.41
CA LYS A 71 18.03 -1.19 3.60
C LYS A 71 16.92 -1.11 2.59
N GLY A 72 16.13 -0.02 2.66
CA GLY A 72 15.01 0.22 1.77
C GLY A 72 15.40 1.02 0.54
N GLU A 73 14.89 0.61 -0.61
CA GLU A 73 14.99 1.34 -1.88
C GLU A 73 13.57 1.55 -2.41
N ILE A 74 13.18 2.79 -2.69
CA ILE A 74 11.83 3.16 -3.12
C ILE A 74 11.84 3.49 -4.60
N TYR A 75 10.97 2.87 -5.38
CA TYR A 75 10.83 3.02 -6.82
C TYR A 75 9.39 3.45 -7.18
N PRO A 76 9.10 4.77 -7.13
CA PRO A 76 7.77 5.30 -7.46
C PRO A 76 7.57 5.39 -8.98
N ALA A 77 6.34 5.76 -9.40
CA ALA A 77 5.97 6.00 -10.79
C ALA A 77 6.31 4.83 -11.73
N SER A 78 6.09 3.59 -11.27
CA SER A 78 6.33 2.36 -12.04
C SER A 78 7.78 2.20 -12.54
N GLN A 79 8.77 2.69 -11.80
CA GLN A 79 10.20 2.59 -12.21
C GLN A 79 10.69 1.14 -12.29
N LEU A 80 10.05 0.19 -11.61
CA LEU A 80 10.36 -1.25 -11.71
C LEU A 80 9.57 -1.97 -12.81
N GLY A 81 8.71 -1.24 -13.53
CA GLY A 81 7.88 -1.75 -14.61
C GLY A 81 6.39 -1.55 -14.38
N PRO A 82 5.55 -1.95 -15.34
CA PRO A 82 4.10 -1.87 -15.17
C PRO A 82 3.62 -2.80 -14.05
N ILE A 83 2.51 -2.45 -13.39
CA ILE A 83 1.97 -3.11 -12.19
C ILE A 83 1.97 -4.65 -12.27
N PRO A 84 1.52 -5.31 -13.37
CA PRO A 84 1.55 -6.76 -13.43
C PRO A 84 2.97 -7.35 -13.33
N ARG A 85 3.99 -6.65 -13.87
CA ARG A 85 5.39 -7.07 -13.78
C ARG A 85 5.97 -6.86 -12.39
N GLU A 86 5.59 -5.78 -11.70
CA GLU A 86 5.98 -5.57 -10.31
C GLU A 86 5.41 -6.66 -9.41
N ILE A 87 4.12 -7.01 -9.56
CA ILE A 87 3.46 -8.09 -8.80
C ILE A 87 4.14 -9.44 -9.08
N GLU A 88 4.41 -9.78 -10.34
CA GLU A 88 5.16 -10.97 -10.73
C GLU A 88 6.55 -10.99 -10.08
N GLY A 89 7.26 -9.85 -10.11
CA GLY A 89 8.55 -9.68 -9.46
C GLY A 89 8.51 -9.94 -7.96
N VAL A 90 7.44 -9.51 -7.27
CA VAL A 90 7.21 -9.78 -5.84
C VAL A 90 6.96 -11.27 -5.60
N GLN A 91 6.12 -11.93 -6.42
CA GLN A 91 5.85 -13.38 -6.29
C GLN A 91 7.13 -14.22 -6.37
N PHE A 92 8.04 -13.85 -7.28
CA PHE A 92 9.30 -14.59 -7.47
C PHE A 92 10.47 -14.12 -6.60
N GLY A 93 10.32 -13.00 -5.89
CA GLY A 93 11.34 -12.45 -5.00
C GLY A 93 12.39 -11.57 -5.67
N ALA A 94 12.19 -11.17 -6.92
CA ALA A 94 13.03 -10.22 -7.63
C ALA A 94 12.81 -8.77 -7.14
N ILE A 95 11.60 -8.47 -6.70
CA ILE A 95 11.17 -7.23 -6.03
C ILE A 95 10.71 -7.63 -4.63
N GLN A 96 11.06 -6.84 -3.61
CA GLN A 96 10.74 -7.20 -2.23
C GLN A 96 9.36 -6.73 -1.79
N GLY A 97 8.80 -5.69 -2.44
CA GLY A 97 7.43 -5.29 -2.15
C GLY A 97 6.80 -4.45 -3.25
N TYR A 98 5.48 -4.55 -3.35
CA TYR A 98 4.60 -3.72 -4.17
C TYR A 98 3.59 -3.02 -3.27
N ILE A 99 3.36 -1.74 -3.52
CA ILE A 99 2.43 -0.90 -2.77
C ILE A 99 1.38 -0.34 -3.73
N GLY A 100 0.11 -0.63 -3.46
CA GLY A 100 -0.98 -0.19 -4.31
C GLY A 100 -2.34 -0.77 -3.93
N PRO A 101 -3.38 -0.46 -4.70
CA PRO A 101 -4.70 -1.04 -4.53
C PRO A 101 -4.69 -2.56 -4.65
N PRO A 102 -5.33 -3.30 -3.72
CA PRO A 102 -5.36 -4.78 -3.75
C PRO A 102 -6.05 -5.34 -4.99
N GLU A 103 -6.91 -4.58 -5.64
CA GLU A 103 -7.62 -4.97 -6.85
C GLU A 103 -6.68 -5.34 -8.02
N PHE A 104 -5.45 -4.86 -8.01
CA PHE A 104 -4.44 -5.30 -8.99
C PHE A 104 -3.94 -6.73 -8.75
N LEU A 105 -4.21 -7.29 -7.57
CA LEU A 105 -3.84 -8.65 -7.21
C LEU A 105 -4.97 -9.67 -7.41
N VAL A 106 -6.09 -9.31 -8.06
CA VAL A 106 -7.20 -10.25 -8.34
C VAL A 106 -6.76 -11.45 -9.18
N GLY A 107 -5.72 -11.31 -10.00
CA GLY A 107 -5.08 -12.42 -10.72
C GLY A 107 -4.26 -13.35 -9.81
N VAL A 108 -3.85 -12.90 -8.63
CA VAL A 108 -3.22 -13.72 -7.61
C VAL A 108 -4.28 -14.43 -6.76
N ASP A 109 -5.25 -13.66 -6.26
CA ASP A 109 -6.41 -14.17 -5.54
C ASP A 109 -7.60 -13.21 -5.76
N HIS A 110 -8.69 -13.71 -6.36
CA HIS A 110 -9.84 -12.89 -6.71
C HIS A 110 -10.54 -12.25 -5.50
N ARG A 111 -10.33 -12.78 -4.29
CA ARG A 111 -10.89 -12.21 -3.06
C ARG A 111 -10.35 -10.83 -2.71
N TYR A 112 -9.23 -10.40 -3.30
CA TYR A 112 -8.74 -9.03 -3.15
C TYR A 112 -9.72 -7.96 -3.67
N GLU A 113 -10.67 -8.33 -4.53
CA GLU A 113 -11.67 -7.39 -5.03
C GLU A 113 -12.71 -6.95 -4.01
N VAL A 114 -12.88 -7.64 -2.87
CA VAL A 114 -13.96 -7.34 -1.90
C VAL A 114 -13.91 -5.91 -1.36
N LEU A 115 -12.71 -5.30 -1.30
CA LEU A 115 -12.55 -3.92 -0.86
C LEU A 115 -13.13 -2.90 -1.86
N SER A 116 -13.41 -3.32 -3.10
CA SER A 116 -14.11 -2.50 -4.10
C SER A 116 -15.63 -2.51 -3.98
N ALA A 117 -16.19 -3.23 -3.01
CA ALA A 117 -17.63 -3.27 -2.84
C ALA A 117 -18.20 -1.89 -2.48
N PRO A 118 -19.08 -1.31 -3.31
CA PRO A 118 -19.62 0.02 -3.07
C PRO A 118 -20.63 0.04 -1.93
N GLY A 119 -20.83 1.20 -1.31
CA GLY A 119 -21.86 1.43 -0.30
C GLY A 119 -21.54 0.90 1.10
N LEU A 120 -20.36 0.35 1.35
CA LEU A 120 -19.96 -0.16 2.66
C LEU A 120 -19.24 0.87 3.53
N ILE A 121 -18.52 1.79 2.93
CA ILE A 121 -17.73 2.83 3.61
C ILE A 121 -18.46 4.17 3.50
N ASN A 122 -18.69 4.84 4.62
CA ASN A 122 -19.44 6.08 4.67
C ASN A 122 -18.57 7.32 4.37
N ASP A 123 -17.35 7.33 4.93
CA ASP A 123 -16.42 8.44 4.87
C ASP A 123 -14.99 7.98 5.17
N MET A 124 -14.03 8.91 5.12
CA MET A 124 -12.62 8.64 5.40
C MET A 124 -12.39 8.10 6.82
N ALA A 125 -13.06 8.66 7.82
CA ALA A 125 -12.91 8.22 9.20
C ALA A 125 -13.39 6.77 9.39
N HIS A 126 -14.52 6.41 8.75
CA HIS A 126 -15.01 5.04 8.73
C HIS A 126 -14.03 4.10 8.00
N GLY A 127 -13.52 4.51 6.83
CA GLY A 127 -12.51 3.74 6.08
C GLY A 127 -11.27 3.45 6.94
N ILE A 128 -10.76 4.45 7.67
CA ILE A 128 -9.62 4.29 8.58
C ILE A 128 -9.93 3.26 9.68
N ARG A 129 -11.12 3.35 10.32
CA ARG A 129 -11.48 2.37 11.37
C ARG A 129 -11.61 0.97 10.81
N VAL A 130 -12.18 0.81 9.63
CA VAL A 130 -12.34 -0.50 8.96
C VAL A 130 -10.99 -1.16 8.70
N THR A 131 -9.99 -0.41 8.25
CA THR A 131 -8.64 -0.96 7.99
C THR A 131 -7.92 -1.41 9.27
N GLY A 132 -8.37 -0.96 10.44
CA GLY A 132 -7.90 -1.44 11.75
C GLY A 132 -8.58 -2.72 12.25
N ASP A 133 -9.59 -3.25 11.56
CA ASP A 133 -10.31 -4.45 11.98
C ASP A 133 -9.41 -5.70 11.88
N PRO A 134 -9.18 -6.44 12.99
CA PRO A 134 -8.21 -7.55 13.01
C PRO A 134 -8.61 -8.73 12.11
N GLU A 135 -9.90 -9.00 11.95
CA GLU A 135 -10.37 -10.11 11.10
C GLU A 135 -10.19 -9.77 9.63
N LEU A 136 -10.47 -8.52 9.25
CA LEU A 136 -10.22 -8.03 7.91
C LEU A 136 -8.72 -8.07 7.59
N GLN A 137 -7.86 -7.55 8.47
CA GLN A 137 -6.41 -7.58 8.29
C GLN A 137 -5.90 -9.00 8.15
N LYS A 138 -6.29 -9.91 9.06
CA LYS A 138 -5.88 -11.32 9.03
C LYS A 138 -6.25 -11.98 7.70
N MET A 139 -7.44 -11.73 7.19
CA MET A 139 -7.87 -12.24 5.89
C MET A 139 -7.04 -11.64 4.78
N MET A 140 -7.02 -10.32 4.65
CA MET A 140 -6.38 -9.61 3.52
C MET A 140 -4.88 -9.88 3.44
N PHE A 141 -4.17 -9.97 4.57
CA PHE A 141 -2.74 -10.20 4.59
C PHE A 141 -2.37 -11.63 4.15
N GLY A 142 -3.20 -12.62 4.45
CA GLY A 142 -2.94 -14.02 4.14
C GLY A 142 -3.38 -14.48 2.74
N LEU A 143 -4.19 -13.72 2.01
CA LEU A 143 -4.77 -14.16 0.73
C LEU A 143 -3.73 -14.60 -0.31
N GLY A 144 -2.60 -13.90 -0.36
CA GLY A 144 -1.54 -14.14 -1.35
C GLY A 144 -0.45 -15.11 -0.91
N ASP A 145 -0.46 -15.59 0.34
CA ASP A 145 0.66 -16.37 0.91
C ASP A 145 1.01 -17.62 0.08
N ALA A 146 0.00 -18.38 -0.34
CA ALA A 146 0.18 -19.57 -1.18
C ALA A 146 0.70 -19.25 -2.59
N LYS A 147 0.67 -17.97 -3.00
CA LYS A 147 1.14 -17.48 -4.29
C LYS A 147 2.39 -16.60 -4.17
N GLY A 148 3.07 -16.64 -3.02
CA GLY A 148 4.34 -15.95 -2.80
C GLY A 148 4.23 -14.46 -2.46
N ILE A 149 3.05 -13.99 -2.09
CA ILE A 149 2.79 -12.58 -1.70
C ILE A 149 2.23 -12.56 -0.29
N HIS A 150 2.84 -11.75 0.58
CA HIS A 150 2.43 -11.56 1.97
C HIS A 150 2.00 -10.11 2.22
N GLY A 151 0.77 -9.90 2.70
CA GLY A 151 0.29 -8.56 3.06
C GLY A 151 0.81 -8.15 4.44
N VAL A 152 1.27 -6.88 4.57
CA VAL A 152 1.83 -6.38 5.84
C VAL A 152 1.16 -5.10 6.34
N ALA A 153 0.45 -4.39 5.48
CA ALA A 153 -0.30 -3.19 5.87
C ALA A 153 -1.50 -2.97 4.94
N ILE A 154 -2.52 -2.31 5.49
CA ILE A 154 -3.69 -1.80 4.77
C ILE A 154 -4.07 -0.44 5.34
N TRP A 155 -4.44 0.51 4.50
CA TRP A 155 -4.93 1.82 4.93
C TRP A 155 -6.01 2.35 3.98
N ALA A 156 -6.80 3.30 4.48
CA ALA A 156 -7.77 4.03 3.69
C ALA A 156 -7.03 5.09 2.85
N SER A 157 -7.14 5.04 1.53
CA SER A 157 -6.52 6.07 0.68
C SER A 157 -7.43 7.27 0.56
N GLN A 158 -8.59 7.12 -0.06
CA GLN A 158 -9.61 8.16 -0.19
C GLN A 158 -10.87 7.61 -0.89
N PRO A 159 -11.99 8.35 -0.89
CA PRO A 159 -13.12 8.07 -1.77
C PRO A 159 -12.69 8.23 -3.25
N SER A 160 -13.33 7.48 -4.15
CA SER A 160 -13.05 7.63 -5.57
C SER A 160 -13.75 8.83 -6.19
N SER A 161 -13.21 9.27 -7.32
CA SER A 161 -13.76 10.28 -8.20
C SER A 161 -13.73 9.81 -9.65
N ILE A 162 -14.46 10.49 -10.53
CA ILE A 162 -14.35 10.34 -11.97
C ILE A 162 -13.57 11.53 -12.51
N VAL A 163 -12.34 11.30 -13.03
CA VAL A 163 -11.65 12.28 -13.86
C VAL A 163 -12.05 12.09 -15.30
N ALA A 164 -12.48 13.16 -16.01
CA ALA A 164 -12.98 13.05 -17.37
C ALA A 164 -12.67 14.29 -18.22
N ARG A 165 -12.67 14.10 -19.56
CA ARG A 165 -12.52 15.21 -20.53
C ARG A 165 -13.73 16.10 -20.56
N GLU A 166 -14.91 15.54 -20.34
CA GLU A 166 -16.19 16.23 -20.27
C GLU A 166 -16.74 16.19 -18.86
N ALA A 167 -17.40 17.27 -18.44
CA ALA A 167 -17.98 17.35 -17.11
C ALA A 167 -19.05 16.29 -16.88
N VAL A 168 -19.02 15.62 -15.74
CA VAL A 168 -20.08 14.76 -15.23
C VAL A 168 -20.75 15.52 -14.09
N ARG A 169 -21.82 16.25 -14.39
CA ARG A 169 -22.54 17.10 -13.41
C ARG A 169 -23.76 16.41 -12.83
N HIS A 170 -24.28 15.46 -13.59
CA HIS A 170 -25.45 14.68 -13.25
C HIS A 170 -25.15 13.19 -13.40
N LEU A 171 -25.89 12.36 -12.67
CA LEU A 171 -25.73 10.90 -12.72
C LEU A 171 -25.94 10.35 -14.15
N ASP A 172 -26.84 10.97 -14.90
CA ASP A 172 -27.10 10.60 -16.28
C ASP A 172 -25.91 10.88 -17.24
N ASP A 173 -25.02 11.79 -16.90
CA ASP A 173 -23.84 12.09 -17.71
C ASP A 173 -22.83 10.94 -17.73
N ILE A 174 -22.96 9.98 -16.79
CA ILE A 174 -22.14 8.78 -16.73
C ILE A 174 -22.51 7.77 -17.84
N LYS A 175 -23.79 7.80 -18.30
CA LYS A 175 -24.32 6.81 -19.24
C LYS A 175 -23.55 6.82 -20.56
N GLY A 176 -23.17 5.65 -21.02
CA GLY A 176 -22.43 5.43 -22.27
C GLY A 176 -20.95 5.81 -22.22
N LYS A 177 -20.45 6.49 -21.18
CA LYS A 177 -19.03 6.83 -21.08
C LYS A 177 -18.16 5.59 -20.89
N LYS A 178 -17.04 5.56 -21.60
CA LYS A 178 -15.98 4.60 -21.42
C LYS A 178 -15.10 5.05 -20.27
N LEU A 179 -15.28 4.43 -19.11
CA LEU A 179 -14.56 4.79 -17.89
C LEU A 179 -13.58 3.68 -17.49
N ARG A 180 -12.33 4.07 -17.29
CA ARG A 180 -11.33 3.14 -16.76
C ARG A 180 -11.63 2.81 -15.30
N VAL A 181 -11.46 1.54 -14.96
CA VAL A 181 -11.51 1.00 -13.59
C VAL A 181 -10.30 0.14 -13.29
N LEU A 182 -10.14 -0.24 -12.03
CA LEU A 182 -9.26 -1.33 -11.60
C LEU A 182 -9.79 -2.68 -12.13
N ALA A 183 -9.01 -3.74 -11.93
CA ALA A 183 -9.35 -5.06 -12.47
C ALA A 183 -10.47 -5.81 -11.71
N ALA A 184 -11.11 -5.17 -10.72
CA ALA A 184 -12.15 -5.77 -9.89
C ALA A 184 -13.51 -5.87 -10.60
N ASP A 185 -14.12 -7.03 -10.57
CA ASP A 185 -15.46 -7.24 -11.12
C ASP A 185 -16.51 -6.40 -10.40
N MET A 186 -16.35 -6.18 -9.08
CA MET A 186 -17.25 -5.32 -8.29
C MET A 186 -17.25 -3.88 -8.81
N GLN A 187 -16.10 -3.32 -9.21
CA GLN A 187 -16.05 -1.98 -9.81
C GLN A 187 -16.66 -1.96 -11.20
N GLN A 188 -16.36 -2.98 -12.02
CA GLN A 188 -16.93 -3.07 -13.36
C GLN A 188 -18.46 -3.16 -13.31
N GLU A 189 -18.99 -3.99 -12.43
CA GLU A 189 -20.45 -4.16 -12.27
C GLU A 189 -21.11 -2.88 -11.74
N ALA A 190 -20.45 -2.18 -10.80
CA ALA A 190 -20.95 -0.91 -10.30
C ALA A 190 -21.11 0.13 -11.43
N LEU A 191 -20.11 0.29 -12.29
CA LEU A 191 -20.19 1.24 -13.40
C LEU A 191 -21.20 0.81 -14.48
N LYS A 192 -21.31 -0.49 -14.79
CA LYS A 192 -22.33 -1.00 -15.71
C LYS A 192 -23.74 -0.66 -15.18
N ARG A 193 -23.96 -0.79 -13.88
CA ARG A 193 -25.25 -0.47 -13.24
C ARG A 193 -25.59 1.01 -13.32
N LEU A 194 -24.57 1.88 -13.37
CA LEU A 194 -24.73 3.32 -13.65
C LEU A 194 -24.84 3.64 -15.15
N GLY A 195 -24.81 2.62 -16.02
CA GLY A 195 -24.93 2.78 -17.48
C GLY A 195 -23.63 3.12 -18.20
N ALA A 196 -22.49 3.09 -17.53
CA ALA A 196 -21.17 3.29 -18.15
C ALA A 196 -20.64 2.02 -18.81
N SER A 197 -19.58 2.18 -19.61
CA SER A 197 -18.80 1.10 -20.20
C SER A 197 -17.43 1.01 -19.49
N PRO A 198 -17.28 0.16 -18.46
CA PRO A 198 -16.03 0.04 -17.73
C PRO A 198 -14.96 -0.67 -18.54
N ILE A 199 -13.72 -0.16 -18.45
CA ILE A 199 -12.54 -0.74 -19.10
C ILE A 199 -11.46 -0.93 -18.04
N ALA A 200 -11.11 -2.18 -17.72
CA ALA A 200 -10.02 -2.49 -16.81
C ALA A 200 -8.67 -2.17 -17.49
N MET A 201 -7.83 -1.36 -16.79
CA MET A 201 -6.57 -0.89 -17.35
C MET A 201 -5.57 -0.56 -16.25
N THR A 202 -4.27 -0.81 -16.48
CA THR A 202 -3.21 -0.41 -15.55
C THR A 202 -3.05 1.12 -15.50
N LEU A 203 -2.52 1.66 -14.39
CA LEU A 203 -2.46 3.11 -14.19
C LEU A 203 -1.62 3.81 -15.28
N GLY A 204 -0.50 3.21 -15.69
CA GLY A 204 0.39 3.82 -16.69
C GLY A 204 -0.23 4.03 -18.07
N ASP A 205 -1.28 3.27 -18.42
CA ASP A 205 -1.96 3.36 -19.70
C ASP A 205 -3.10 4.39 -19.72
N VAL A 206 -3.54 4.87 -18.54
CA VAL A 206 -4.77 5.67 -18.41
C VAL A 206 -4.62 7.06 -19.04
N LEU A 207 -3.58 7.80 -18.68
CA LEU A 207 -3.38 9.16 -19.20
C LEU A 207 -3.23 9.19 -20.72
N PRO A 208 -2.41 8.31 -21.34
CA PRO A 208 -2.36 8.17 -22.80
C PRO A 208 -3.71 7.82 -23.43
N ALA A 209 -4.50 6.92 -22.80
CA ALA A 209 -5.81 6.52 -23.30
C ALA A 209 -6.82 7.67 -23.27
N ILE A 210 -6.81 8.52 -22.25
CA ILE A 210 -7.62 9.74 -22.17
C ILE A 210 -7.19 10.73 -23.26
N GLN A 211 -5.88 10.97 -23.42
CA GLN A 211 -5.34 11.90 -24.43
C GLN A 211 -5.72 11.48 -25.85
N GLN A 212 -5.68 10.19 -26.15
CA GLN A 212 -6.03 9.63 -27.46
C GLN A 212 -7.54 9.50 -27.67
N GLY A 213 -8.37 9.71 -26.64
CA GLY A 213 -9.82 9.53 -26.72
C GLY A 213 -10.26 8.06 -26.78
N ALA A 214 -9.39 7.12 -26.40
CA ALA A 214 -9.74 5.70 -26.31
C ALA A 214 -10.71 5.44 -25.15
N ILE A 215 -10.61 6.25 -24.08
CA ILE A 215 -11.54 6.32 -22.94
C ILE A 215 -11.96 7.76 -22.72
N ASP A 216 -13.14 7.96 -22.13
CA ASP A 216 -13.69 9.29 -21.81
C ASP A 216 -13.18 9.83 -20.48
N GLY A 217 -12.80 8.94 -19.59
CA GLY A 217 -12.30 9.25 -18.26
C GLY A 217 -11.90 8.01 -17.47
N ALA A 218 -11.67 8.19 -16.18
CA ALA A 218 -11.25 7.12 -15.29
C ALA A 218 -11.84 7.29 -13.88
N VAL A 219 -12.14 6.17 -13.23
CA VAL A 219 -12.38 6.14 -11.78
C VAL A 219 -11.02 6.03 -11.10
N LEU A 220 -10.66 7.06 -10.35
CA LEU A 220 -9.36 7.22 -9.70
C LEU A 220 -9.50 7.94 -8.35
N ALA A 221 -8.37 8.14 -7.74
CA ALA A 221 -8.17 8.96 -6.55
C ALA A 221 -7.79 10.39 -6.98
N LEU A 222 -8.48 11.42 -6.52
CA LEU A 222 -8.20 12.83 -6.85
C LEU A 222 -6.72 13.19 -6.61
N THR A 223 -6.11 12.69 -5.52
CA THR A 223 -4.69 12.95 -5.24
C THR A 223 -3.75 12.33 -6.29
N VAL A 224 -4.10 11.18 -6.84
CA VAL A 224 -3.36 10.56 -7.96
C VAL A 224 -3.54 11.39 -9.23
N ASP A 225 -4.79 11.83 -9.51
CA ASP A 225 -5.09 12.68 -10.66
C ASP A 225 -4.28 13.97 -10.63
N ALA A 226 -4.17 14.63 -9.48
CA ALA A 226 -3.45 15.88 -9.32
C ALA A 226 -1.92 15.67 -9.39
N THR A 227 -1.35 14.74 -8.60
CA THR A 227 0.09 14.50 -8.54
C THR A 227 0.66 13.97 -9.85
N MET A 228 -0.12 13.21 -10.62
CA MET A 228 0.25 12.71 -11.96
C MET A 228 -0.21 13.64 -13.10
N ARG A 229 -0.73 14.82 -12.78
CA ARG A 229 -1.08 15.88 -13.73
C ARG A 229 -2.11 15.46 -14.78
N TYR A 230 -3.11 14.68 -14.40
CA TYR A 230 -4.20 14.30 -15.31
C TYR A 230 -4.96 15.50 -15.85
N TYR A 231 -4.89 16.65 -15.16
CA TYR A 231 -5.46 17.92 -15.64
C TYR A 231 -4.85 18.39 -16.98
N ASP A 232 -3.74 17.84 -17.45
CA ASP A 232 -3.20 18.14 -18.77
C ASP A 232 -4.04 17.49 -19.90
N ALA A 233 -4.82 16.43 -19.59
CA ALA A 233 -5.66 15.71 -20.54
C ALA A 233 -7.16 15.79 -20.24
N ALA A 234 -7.55 15.96 -18.97
CA ALA A 234 -8.92 15.99 -18.50
C ALA A 234 -9.09 17.09 -17.45
N LYS A 235 -10.13 17.91 -17.58
CA LYS A 235 -10.30 19.13 -16.76
C LYS A 235 -11.32 18.98 -15.64
N TYR A 236 -12.06 17.89 -15.61
CA TYR A 236 -13.17 17.72 -14.70
C TYR A 236 -12.93 16.53 -13.79
N ILE A 237 -13.06 16.76 -12.48
CA ILE A 237 -13.18 15.70 -11.48
C ILE A 237 -14.60 15.76 -10.91
N THR A 238 -15.31 14.64 -10.92
CA THR A 238 -16.59 14.50 -10.24
C THR A 238 -16.43 13.58 -9.04
N GLU A 239 -16.73 14.10 -7.85
CA GLU A 239 -16.67 13.35 -6.60
C GLU A 239 -17.85 12.39 -6.52
N THR A 240 -17.60 11.10 -6.78
CA THR A 240 -18.60 10.04 -6.64
C THR A 240 -18.62 9.45 -5.24
N ASN A 241 -17.50 9.53 -4.52
CA ASN A 241 -17.31 8.97 -3.19
C ASN A 241 -17.52 7.44 -3.09
N GLN A 242 -17.68 6.76 -4.24
CA GLN A 242 -17.92 5.32 -4.34
C GLN A 242 -17.27 4.73 -5.61
N PRO A 243 -16.65 3.53 -5.53
CA PRO A 243 -16.28 2.84 -4.30
C PRO A 243 -15.19 3.59 -3.52
N PHE A 244 -14.95 3.20 -2.27
CA PHE A 244 -13.81 3.73 -1.51
C PHE A 244 -12.52 3.03 -1.95
N ILE A 245 -11.41 3.77 -2.03
CA ILE A 245 -10.13 3.23 -2.45
C ILE A 245 -9.28 2.93 -1.21
N PHE A 246 -8.82 1.68 -1.13
CA PHE A 246 -7.84 1.24 -0.15
C PHE A 246 -6.50 1.00 -0.82
N SER A 247 -5.42 1.11 -0.05
CA SER A 247 -4.11 0.66 -0.46
C SER A 247 -3.56 -0.38 0.51
N MET A 248 -2.74 -1.27 -0.01
CA MET A 248 -2.06 -2.29 0.76
C MET A 248 -0.57 -2.32 0.42
N ALA A 249 0.21 -2.77 1.37
CA ALA A 249 1.59 -3.12 1.15
C ALA A 249 1.74 -4.64 1.13
N PHE A 250 2.34 -5.13 0.06
CA PHE A 250 2.57 -6.54 -0.20
C PHE A 250 4.07 -6.79 -0.29
N LEU A 251 4.56 -7.78 0.44
CA LEU A 251 5.96 -8.21 0.38
C LEU A 251 6.09 -9.56 -0.31
N SER A 252 7.24 -9.80 -0.90
CA SER A 252 7.64 -11.12 -1.35
C SER A 252 7.72 -12.06 -0.16
N LYS A 253 6.82 -13.06 -0.10
CA LYS A 253 6.87 -14.08 0.94
C LYS A 253 8.19 -14.84 0.93
N LYS A 254 8.71 -15.12 -0.27
CA LYS A 254 10.01 -15.75 -0.43
C LYS A 254 11.15 -14.97 0.23
N TRP A 255 11.15 -13.65 0.07
CA TRP A 255 12.15 -12.78 0.72
C TRP A 255 11.86 -12.65 2.22
N PHE A 256 10.62 -12.38 2.60
CA PHE A 256 10.21 -12.21 4.00
C PHE A 256 10.57 -13.43 4.86
N ASP A 257 10.35 -14.65 4.36
CA ASP A 257 10.67 -15.88 5.06
C ASP A 257 12.19 -16.11 5.22
N THR A 258 13.06 -15.40 4.48
CA THR A 258 14.52 -15.46 4.68
C THR A 258 15.02 -14.59 5.83
N LEU A 259 14.17 -13.69 6.33
CA LEU A 259 14.53 -12.77 7.39
C LEU A 259 14.52 -13.48 8.76
N PRO A 260 15.46 -13.15 9.66
CA PRO A 260 15.36 -13.53 11.07
C PRO A 260 14.05 -13.07 11.70
N GLY A 261 13.54 -13.79 12.68
CA GLY A 261 12.23 -13.52 13.28
C GLY A 261 12.09 -12.13 13.92
N ASP A 262 13.16 -11.56 14.43
CA ASP A 262 13.20 -10.19 14.95
C ASP A 262 13.00 -9.16 13.83
N LEU A 263 13.59 -9.37 12.65
CA LEU A 263 13.39 -8.50 11.48
C LEU A 263 11.98 -8.63 10.90
N GLN A 264 11.40 -9.84 10.87
CA GLN A 264 10.00 -10.04 10.49
C GLN A 264 9.06 -9.27 11.43
N THR A 265 9.34 -9.30 12.74
CA THR A 265 8.57 -8.56 13.74
C THR A 265 8.68 -7.04 13.52
N ILE A 266 9.87 -6.51 13.26
CA ILE A 266 10.11 -5.10 12.94
C ILE A 266 9.28 -4.70 11.71
N ILE A 267 9.37 -5.47 10.61
CA ILE A 267 8.61 -5.19 9.38
C ILE A 267 7.11 -5.09 9.67
N ASN A 268 6.52 -6.09 10.33
CA ASN A 268 5.08 -6.11 10.61
C ASN A 268 4.66 -4.95 11.52
N THR A 269 5.48 -4.64 12.52
CA THR A 269 5.21 -3.54 13.46
C THR A 269 5.29 -2.19 12.76
N ASP A 270 6.35 -1.95 11.99
CA ASP A 270 6.60 -0.67 11.35
C ASP A 270 5.68 -0.45 10.13
N ALA A 271 5.30 -1.52 9.42
CA ALA A 271 4.29 -1.43 8.37
C ALA A 271 2.94 -0.93 8.91
N SER A 272 2.51 -1.47 10.05
CA SER A 272 1.28 -1.04 10.73
C SER A 272 1.38 0.39 11.25
N LYS A 273 2.51 0.77 11.85
CA LYS A 273 2.75 2.15 12.32
C LYS A 273 2.74 3.14 11.15
N ALA A 274 3.42 2.83 10.05
CA ALA A 274 3.44 3.67 8.86
C ALA A 274 2.03 3.87 8.28
N ALA A 275 1.18 2.82 8.27
CA ALA A 275 -0.22 2.93 7.85
C ALA A 275 -1.03 3.85 8.79
N ALA A 276 -0.84 3.73 10.11
CA ALA A 276 -1.49 4.60 11.06
C ALA A 276 -1.09 6.08 10.91
N GLU A 277 0.18 6.36 10.60
CA GLU A 277 0.67 7.72 10.38
C GLU A 277 0.28 8.30 9.02
N VAL A 278 0.13 7.46 7.99
CA VAL A 278 -0.26 7.92 6.66
C VAL A 278 -1.74 8.29 6.57
N ASN A 279 -2.60 7.69 7.38
CA ASN A 279 -4.03 7.95 7.36
C ASN A 279 -4.39 9.44 7.57
N PRO A 280 -3.96 10.12 8.67
CA PRO A 280 -4.24 11.54 8.86
C PRO A 280 -3.55 12.41 7.80
N TRP A 281 -2.32 12.05 7.40
CA TRP A 281 -1.61 12.76 6.35
C TRP A 281 -2.37 12.72 5.02
N ALA A 282 -2.95 11.57 4.65
CA ALA A 282 -3.72 11.42 3.42
C ALA A 282 -4.98 12.28 3.40
N ALA A 283 -5.63 12.45 4.55
CA ALA A 283 -6.81 13.31 4.69
C ALA A 283 -6.45 14.79 4.46
N ASP A 284 -5.36 15.27 5.06
CA ASP A 284 -4.88 16.64 4.85
C ASP A 284 -4.40 16.85 3.42
N PHE A 285 -3.70 15.88 2.85
CA PHE A 285 -3.19 15.91 1.50
C PHE A 285 -4.30 15.94 0.44
N TYR A 286 -5.41 15.24 0.67
CA TYR A 286 -6.58 15.32 -0.20
C TYR A 286 -7.09 16.77 -0.35
N GLY A 287 -7.16 17.52 0.75
CA GLY A 287 -7.54 18.93 0.71
C GLY A 287 -6.57 19.79 -0.11
N GLN A 288 -5.27 19.58 0.08
CA GLN A 288 -4.22 20.31 -0.66
C GLN A 288 -4.30 20.03 -2.16
N GLU A 289 -4.39 18.77 -2.56
CA GLU A 289 -4.45 18.37 -3.97
C GLU A 289 -5.78 18.78 -4.65
N THR A 290 -6.86 18.87 -3.88
CA THR A 290 -8.12 19.46 -4.36
C THR A 290 -7.93 20.93 -4.77
N GLU A 291 -7.21 21.71 -3.97
CA GLU A 291 -6.91 23.11 -4.31
C GLU A 291 -5.93 23.23 -5.50
N VAL A 292 -4.97 22.31 -5.61
CA VAL A 292 -4.10 22.20 -6.80
C VAL A 292 -4.95 21.94 -8.05
N TRP A 293 -5.87 20.95 -7.99
CA TRP A 293 -6.73 20.64 -9.13
C TRP A 293 -7.57 21.84 -9.56
N LYS A 294 -8.18 22.59 -8.63
CA LYS A 294 -8.99 23.77 -8.92
C LYS A 294 -8.26 24.88 -9.67
N GLN A 295 -6.92 24.91 -9.62
CA GLN A 295 -6.11 25.84 -10.41
C GLN A 295 -6.01 25.45 -11.89
N HIS A 296 -6.30 24.19 -12.23
CA HIS A 296 -6.11 23.60 -13.56
C HIS A 296 -7.40 23.08 -14.19
N GLY A 297 -8.45 22.86 -13.40
CA GLY A 297 -9.70 22.25 -13.79
C GLY A 297 -10.83 22.55 -12.81
N GLU A 298 -11.89 21.77 -12.86
CA GLU A 298 -13.07 21.90 -12.01
C GLU A 298 -13.28 20.65 -11.17
N VAL A 299 -13.62 20.85 -9.89
CA VAL A 299 -14.09 19.77 -8.99
C VAL A 299 -15.60 19.92 -8.86
N ILE A 300 -16.32 18.87 -9.20
CA ILE A 300 -17.77 18.81 -9.28
C ILE A 300 -18.27 17.84 -8.21
N SER A 301 -19.25 18.28 -7.43
CA SER A 301 -20.03 17.40 -6.55
C SER A 301 -21.38 17.13 -7.22
N LEU A 302 -21.81 15.87 -7.24
CA LEU A 302 -23.14 15.52 -7.71
C LEU A 302 -24.22 16.17 -6.83
N PRO A 303 -25.39 16.50 -7.38
CA PRO A 303 -26.52 16.94 -6.56
C PRO A 303 -26.82 15.92 -5.44
N PRO A 304 -27.11 16.35 -4.20
CA PRO A 304 -27.28 15.43 -3.07
C PRO A 304 -28.31 14.32 -3.30
N ALA A 305 -29.39 14.62 -4.03
CA ALA A 305 -30.40 13.62 -4.39
C ALA A 305 -29.84 12.55 -5.34
N GLU A 306 -29.05 12.95 -6.33
CA GLU A 306 -28.42 12.04 -7.29
C GLU A 306 -27.29 11.24 -6.65
N GLN A 307 -26.54 11.83 -5.70
CA GLN A 307 -25.56 11.10 -4.90
C GLN A 307 -26.26 9.99 -4.09
N ALA A 308 -27.40 10.28 -3.49
CA ALA A 308 -28.19 9.27 -2.75
C ALA A 308 -28.76 8.19 -3.69
N GLU A 309 -29.25 8.57 -4.86
CA GLU A 309 -29.71 7.66 -5.92
C GLU A 309 -28.59 6.73 -6.38
N MET A 310 -27.40 7.28 -6.62
CA MET A 310 -26.22 6.50 -7.00
C MET A 310 -25.88 5.46 -5.93
N ILE A 311 -25.82 5.84 -4.65
CA ILE A 311 -25.57 4.92 -3.54
C ILE A 311 -26.65 3.82 -3.51
N GLN A 312 -27.91 4.16 -3.65
CA GLN A 312 -29.02 3.20 -3.70
C GLN A 312 -28.88 2.25 -4.89
N THR A 313 -28.54 2.75 -6.06
CA THR A 313 -28.34 1.96 -7.29
C THR A 313 -27.16 0.98 -7.13
N LEU A 314 -26.12 1.38 -6.44
CA LEU A 314 -24.94 0.55 -6.19
C LEU A 314 -25.12 -0.42 -5.02
N GLN A 315 -26.12 -0.21 -4.19
CA GLN A 315 -26.44 -1.09 -3.07
C GLN A 315 -26.69 -2.51 -3.56
N GLY A 316 -26.05 -3.48 -2.94
CA GLY A 316 -26.18 -4.89 -3.31
C GLY A 316 -25.22 -5.39 -4.38
N VAL A 317 -24.51 -4.52 -5.13
CA VAL A 317 -23.52 -4.94 -6.13
C VAL A 317 -22.48 -5.90 -5.54
N GLY A 318 -21.89 -5.52 -4.40
CA GLY A 318 -20.89 -6.37 -3.74
C GLY A 318 -21.43 -7.74 -3.38
N ALA A 319 -22.65 -7.82 -2.81
CA ALA A 319 -23.30 -9.09 -2.45
C ALA A 319 -23.64 -9.96 -3.68
N GLU A 320 -24.04 -9.35 -4.79
CA GLU A 320 -24.36 -10.06 -6.02
C GLU A 320 -23.12 -10.65 -6.68
N VAL A 321 -22.05 -9.86 -6.77
CA VAL A 321 -20.77 -10.34 -7.32
C VAL A 321 -20.15 -11.40 -6.42
N ALA A 322 -20.22 -11.21 -5.11
CA ALA A 322 -19.67 -12.16 -4.13
C ALA A 322 -20.27 -13.57 -4.27
N LYS A 323 -21.55 -13.70 -4.65
CA LYS A 323 -22.21 -15.01 -4.88
C LYS A 323 -21.64 -15.82 -6.04
N ARG A 324 -20.71 -15.25 -6.85
CA ARG A 324 -20.05 -15.98 -7.95
C ARG A 324 -19.18 -17.14 -7.46
N SER A 325 -18.66 -17.07 -6.22
CA SER A 325 -17.97 -18.19 -5.59
C SER A 325 -18.10 -18.16 -4.05
N PRO A 326 -18.11 -19.33 -3.38
CA PRO A 326 -18.29 -19.41 -1.92
C PRO A 326 -17.19 -18.72 -1.13
N ASP A 327 -15.94 -18.75 -1.61
CA ASP A 327 -14.79 -18.13 -0.95
C ASP A 327 -14.81 -16.60 -1.10
N LEU A 328 -15.28 -16.09 -2.24
CA LEU A 328 -15.50 -14.65 -2.44
C LEU A 328 -16.63 -14.15 -1.54
N GLU A 329 -17.73 -14.92 -1.43
CA GLU A 329 -18.84 -14.58 -0.53
C GLU A 329 -18.39 -14.55 0.92
N GLN A 330 -17.58 -15.52 1.34
CA GLN A 330 -17.01 -15.54 2.69
C GLN A 330 -16.12 -14.30 2.93
N ALA A 331 -15.26 -13.96 2.00
CA ALA A 331 -14.38 -12.79 2.11
C ALA A 331 -15.20 -11.48 2.15
N TYR A 332 -16.21 -11.36 1.30
CA TYR A 332 -17.12 -10.22 1.30
C TYR A 332 -17.86 -10.08 2.65
N ASN A 333 -18.32 -11.19 3.24
CA ASN A 333 -18.99 -11.17 4.55
C ASN A 333 -18.05 -10.72 5.68
N VAL A 334 -16.75 -11.06 5.62
CA VAL A 334 -15.74 -10.52 6.55
C VAL A 334 -15.64 -9.00 6.42
N PHE A 335 -15.57 -8.47 5.20
CA PHE A 335 -15.51 -7.03 4.98
C PHE A 335 -16.79 -6.31 5.43
N VAL A 336 -17.98 -6.86 5.13
CA VAL A 336 -19.27 -6.33 5.61
C VAL A 336 -19.33 -6.31 7.14
N ALA A 337 -18.85 -7.38 7.78
CA ALA A 337 -18.82 -7.46 9.25
C ALA A 337 -17.86 -6.42 9.85
N ALA A 338 -16.67 -6.26 9.28
CA ALA A 338 -15.72 -5.22 9.67
C ALA A 338 -16.32 -3.82 9.53
N ALA A 339 -16.92 -3.51 8.37
CA ALA A 339 -17.58 -2.23 8.12
C ALA A 339 -18.73 -1.95 9.10
N LYS A 340 -19.46 -2.98 9.55
CA LYS A 340 -20.52 -2.84 10.57
C LYS A 340 -19.99 -2.62 11.98
N ARG A 341 -18.91 -3.34 12.36
CA ARG A 341 -18.33 -3.23 13.71
C ARG A 341 -17.67 -1.88 13.97
N THR A 342 -17.25 -1.21 12.91
CA THR A 342 -16.43 0.03 12.98
C THR A 342 -17.17 1.32 12.62
N LYS A 343 -18.51 1.24 12.46
CA LYS A 343 -19.39 2.40 12.22
C LYS A 343 -19.29 3.48 13.28
#